data_4dabdc4b29970ba0772fb8bfc792d84b
#
_entry.id   4dabdc4b29970ba0772fb8bfc792d84b
#
_cell.length_a   1.000
_cell.length_b   1.000
_cell.length_c   1.000
_cell.angle_alpha   90.00
_cell.angle_beta   90.00
_cell.angle_gamma   90.00
#
_symmetry.space_group_name_H-M   'P 1'
#
loop_
_entity.id
_entity.type
_entity.pdbx_description
1 polymer ?
#
loop_
_entity_poly.entity_id
_entity_poly.type
_entity_poly.pdbx_seq_one_letter_code
_entity_poly.pdbx_strand_id
1 'polypeptide(L)'
;VNSTEGLKHHEDVFRPWFGKVIPTGDNKFSALNSAVFSGGSFIYVPKGVKLKHPLQAYFRINSENFGQFERTLIIADEGAELMYMEGCTAPQFETSTLHSAVVELVALKGAKIQYVTVQNWSSNVFNMVTKRGLAMEDAEIRWIDCNIGSGLTMKYPAVVLKGRRAR
;
A
#
# COMPACT_ATOMS: atom_id res chain seq x y z
N VAL A 1 4.06 1.10 12.32
CA VAL A 1 2.95 1.86 12.93
C VAL A 1 1.88 2.10 11.89
N ASN A 2 0.70 2.57 12.27
CA ASN A 2 -0.31 3.00 11.30
C ASN A 2 0.06 4.38 10.71
N SER A 3 -0.54 4.73 9.57
CA SER A 3 -0.22 5.97 8.86
C SER A 3 -0.53 7.24 9.66
N THR A 4 -1.55 7.21 10.52
CA THR A 4 -1.88 8.35 11.40
C THR A 4 -0.80 8.56 12.46
N GLU A 5 -0.30 7.48 13.06
CA GLU A 5 0.83 7.54 13.99
C GLU A 5 2.13 7.96 13.29
N GLY A 6 2.35 7.46 12.06
CA GLY A 6 3.48 7.88 11.24
C GLY A 6 3.50 9.39 11.01
N LEU A 7 2.35 9.97 10.67
CA LEU A 7 2.23 11.42 10.46
C LEU A 7 2.46 12.22 11.74
N LYS A 8 2.02 11.72 12.90
CA LYS A 8 2.16 12.43 14.19
C LYS A 8 3.56 12.37 14.79
N HIS A 9 4.23 11.22 14.66
CA HIS A 9 5.44 10.94 15.43
C HIS A 9 6.69 10.76 14.57
N HIS A 10 6.54 10.65 13.23
CA HIS A 10 7.63 10.44 12.27
C HIS A 10 7.45 11.31 11.03
N GLU A 11 7.01 12.56 11.25
CA GLU A 11 6.67 13.49 10.18
C GLU A 11 7.84 13.77 9.22
N ASP A 12 9.04 13.85 9.75
CA ASP A 12 10.29 14.08 9.02
C ASP A 12 10.58 13.02 7.95
N VAL A 13 10.21 11.77 8.21
CA VAL A 13 10.35 10.64 7.27
C VAL A 13 9.09 10.44 6.44
N PHE A 14 7.91 10.68 7.02
CA PHE A 14 6.61 10.42 6.41
C PHE A 14 6.24 11.45 5.35
N ARG A 15 6.28 12.75 5.69
CA ARG A 15 5.78 13.85 4.87
C ARG A 15 6.50 14.02 3.52
N PRO A 16 7.82 13.82 3.40
CA PRO A 16 8.52 13.94 2.11
C PRO A 16 8.01 12.98 1.03
N TRP A 17 7.43 11.85 1.40
CA TRP A 17 7.01 10.81 0.47
C TRP A 17 5.50 10.62 0.35
N PHE A 18 4.75 10.97 1.39
CA PHE A 18 3.30 10.78 1.42
C PHE A 18 2.60 11.57 0.31
N GLY A 19 1.82 10.88 -0.53
CA GLY A 19 1.12 11.51 -1.65
C GLY A 19 2.02 11.96 -2.81
N LYS A 20 3.29 11.54 -2.82
CA LYS A 20 4.24 11.91 -3.88
C LYS A 20 4.34 10.87 -4.99
N VAL A 21 4.12 9.62 -4.68
CA VAL A 21 4.12 8.52 -5.65
C VAL A 21 2.74 8.37 -6.29
N ILE A 22 1.68 8.55 -5.49
CA ILE A 22 0.28 8.59 -5.95
C ILE A 22 -0.33 9.92 -5.51
N PRO A 23 -0.30 10.96 -6.35
CA PRO A 23 -0.93 12.22 -6.03
C PRO A 23 -2.46 12.14 -6.08
N THR A 24 -3.14 13.11 -5.49
CA THR A 24 -4.60 13.19 -5.48
C THR A 24 -5.22 13.23 -6.89
N GLY A 25 -4.50 13.77 -7.86
CA GLY A 25 -4.94 13.85 -9.26
C GLY A 25 -4.72 12.58 -10.09
N ASP A 26 -4.21 11.49 -9.50
CA ASP A 26 -3.93 10.26 -10.25
C ASP A 26 -5.21 9.62 -10.82
N ASN A 27 -6.22 9.48 -9.99
CA ASN A 27 -7.56 9.04 -10.37
C ASN A 27 -8.60 9.40 -9.29
N LYS A 28 -9.89 9.23 -9.60
CA LYS A 28 -10.98 9.61 -8.67
C LYS A 28 -10.96 8.85 -7.33
N PHE A 29 -10.47 7.61 -7.31
CA PHE A 29 -10.39 6.83 -6.07
C PHE A 29 -9.20 7.23 -5.21
N SER A 30 -8.07 7.61 -5.81
CA SER A 30 -6.95 8.18 -5.08
C SER A 30 -7.30 9.56 -4.51
N ALA A 31 -8.09 10.37 -5.23
CA ALA A 31 -8.63 11.63 -4.73
C ALA A 31 -9.54 11.40 -3.52
N LEU A 32 -10.51 10.48 -3.64
CA LEU A 32 -11.42 10.11 -2.55
C LEU A 32 -10.64 9.56 -1.35
N ASN A 33 -9.73 8.62 -1.57
CA ASN A 33 -8.87 8.09 -0.50
C ASN A 33 -8.11 9.21 0.20
N SER A 34 -7.50 10.13 -0.55
CA SER A 34 -6.73 11.25 0.02
C SER A 34 -7.57 12.19 0.89
N ALA A 35 -8.87 12.32 0.59
CA ALA A 35 -9.79 13.18 1.36
C ALA A 35 -10.25 12.53 2.66
N VAL A 36 -10.40 11.19 2.70
CA VAL A 36 -11.08 10.51 3.82
C VAL A 36 -10.31 9.31 4.38
N PHE A 37 -9.05 9.09 4.00
CA PHE A 37 -8.31 7.94 4.51
C PHE A 37 -8.23 7.94 6.04
N SER A 38 -8.32 6.74 6.61
CA SER A 38 -8.11 6.50 8.02
C SER A 38 -7.31 5.21 8.19
N GLY A 39 -6.11 5.31 8.77
CA GLY A 39 -5.24 4.15 8.95
C GLY A 39 -4.49 3.76 7.67
N GLY A 40 -4.03 2.52 7.65
CA GLY A 40 -3.05 1.99 6.71
C GLY A 40 -1.71 1.75 7.40
N SER A 41 -0.74 1.22 6.69
CA SER A 41 0.58 0.90 7.25
C SER A 41 1.61 1.99 6.90
N PHE A 42 2.37 2.42 7.91
CA PHE A 42 3.59 3.19 7.70
C PHE A 42 4.80 2.37 8.11
N ILE A 43 5.71 2.15 7.18
CA ILE A 43 6.92 1.34 7.39
C ILE A 43 8.11 2.12 6.82
N TYR A 44 9.11 2.33 7.65
CA TYR A 44 10.42 2.82 7.25
C TYR A 44 11.48 1.80 7.66
N VAL A 45 12.25 1.30 6.70
CA VAL A 45 13.38 0.41 6.96
C VAL A 45 14.66 1.19 6.74
N PRO A 46 15.47 1.42 7.79
CA PRO A 46 16.68 2.23 7.71
C PRO A 46 17.72 1.65 6.76
N LYS A 47 18.64 2.52 6.34
CA LYS A 47 19.76 2.21 5.43
C LYS A 47 20.50 0.93 5.83
N GLY A 48 20.65 0.02 4.86
CA GLY A 48 21.38 -1.24 5.00
C GLY A 48 20.70 -2.32 5.86
N VAL A 49 19.54 -2.03 6.46
CA VAL A 49 18.80 -3.00 7.27
C VAL A 49 18.09 -4.01 6.38
N LYS A 50 18.29 -5.29 6.67
CA LYS A 50 17.61 -6.40 5.96
C LYS A 50 16.75 -7.17 6.93
N LEU A 51 15.45 -7.13 6.73
CA LEU A 51 14.50 -7.84 7.58
C LEU A 51 14.51 -9.34 7.23
N LYS A 52 14.73 -10.18 8.24
CA LYS A 52 14.77 -11.65 8.08
C LYS A 52 13.38 -12.26 7.92
N HIS A 53 12.37 -11.63 8.49
CA HIS A 53 10.99 -12.11 8.50
C HIS A 53 10.07 -11.09 7.83
N PRO A 54 9.00 -11.53 7.15
CA PRO A 54 8.02 -10.63 6.59
C PRO A 54 7.29 -9.86 7.69
N LEU A 55 7.06 -8.57 7.44
CA LEU A 55 6.08 -7.81 8.21
C LEU A 55 4.68 -8.16 7.71
N GLN A 56 3.70 -8.23 8.60
CA GLN A 56 2.35 -8.61 8.24
C GLN A 56 1.34 -7.60 8.78
N ALA A 57 0.34 -7.30 7.95
CA ALA A 57 -0.86 -6.57 8.37
C ALA A 57 -2.10 -7.32 7.87
N TYR A 58 -3.17 -7.19 8.64
CA TYR A 58 -4.44 -7.78 8.29
C TYR A 58 -5.56 -6.75 8.45
N PHE A 59 -6.26 -6.49 7.36
CA PHE A 59 -7.37 -5.54 7.32
C PHE A 59 -8.68 -6.28 7.14
N ARG A 60 -9.67 -5.93 7.95
CA ARG A 60 -10.98 -6.52 7.87
C ARG A 60 -12.08 -5.46 7.96
N ILE A 61 -13.01 -5.50 7.04
CA ILE A 61 -14.24 -4.72 7.12
C ILE A 61 -15.19 -5.48 8.06
N ASN A 62 -15.54 -4.89 9.20
CA ASN A 62 -16.33 -5.54 10.24
C ASN A 62 -17.77 -5.01 10.36
N SER A 63 -18.09 -3.93 9.66
CA SER A 63 -19.38 -3.25 9.79
C SER A 63 -20.04 -3.06 8.44
N GLU A 64 -21.32 -3.29 8.39
CA GLU A 64 -22.18 -2.97 7.25
C GLU A 64 -22.31 -1.45 7.06
N ASN A 65 -22.54 -1.00 5.83
CA ASN A 65 -22.67 0.41 5.45
C ASN A 65 -21.41 1.27 5.70
N PHE A 66 -20.25 0.63 5.85
CA PHE A 66 -18.96 1.31 5.98
C PHE A 66 -18.06 1.03 4.78
N GLY A 67 -17.36 2.06 4.31
CA GLY A 67 -16.22 1.91 3.40
C GLY A 67 -14.91 1.77 4.17
N GLN A 68 -13.90 1.19 3.54
CA GLN A 68 -12.54 1.15 4.06
C GLN A 68 -11.63 1.96 3.14
N PHE A 69 -10.96 2.96 3.73
CA PHE A 69 -10.10 3.90 3.01
C PHE A 69 -8.72 3.91 3.68
N GLU A 70 -7.91 2.96 3.31
CA GLU A 70 -6.55 2.83 3.88
C GLU A 70 -5.50 3.44 2.97
N ARG A 71 -4.43 3.99 3.58
CA ARG A 71 -3.29 4.49 2.84
C ARG A 71 -1.99 3.97 3.45
N THR A 72 -1.29 3.16 2.68
CA THR A 72 -0.04 2.51 3.08
C THR A 72 1.13 3.20 2.42
N LEU A 73 2.16 3.55 3.22
CA LEU A 73 3.43 4.07 2.75
C LEU A 73 4.57 3.18 3.27
N ILE A 74 5.35 2.62 2.37
CA ILE A 74 6.53 1.81 2.70
C ILE A 74 7.76 2.44 2.07
N ILE A 75 8.75 2.76 2.90
CA ILE A 75 10.02 3.32 2.48
C ILE A 75 11.14 2.34 2.86
N ALA A 76 11.86 1.84 1.88
CA ALA A 76 13.11 1.11 2.08
C ALA A 76 14.28 2.05 1.75
N ASP A 77 15.06 2.40 2.75
CA ASP A 77 16.22 3.27 2.58
C ASP A 77 17.34 2.55 1.84
N GLU A 78 18.44 3.23 1.51
CA GLU A 78 19.52 2.71 0.68
C GLU A 78 20.02 1.33 1.15
N GLY A 79 19.97 0.34 0.25
CA GLY A 79 20.39 -1.03 0.51
C GLY A 79 19.50 -1.82 1.49
N ALA A 80 18.37 -1.26 1.93
CA ALA A 80 17.43 -1.95 2.80
C ALA A 80 16.66 -3.05 2.05
N GLU A 81 16.28 -4.12 2.75
CA GLU A 81 15.50 -5.21 2.16
C GLU A 81 14.34 -5.59 3.10
N LEU A 82 13.14 -5.68 2.54
CA LEU A 82 11.96 -6.13 3.29
C LEU A 82 10.97 -6.91 2.42
N MET A 83 10.21 -7.75 3.10
CA MET A 83 8.97 -8.32 2.59
C MET A 83 7.82 -7.83 3.48
N TYR A 84 6.76 -7.34 2.85
CA TYR A 84 5.51 -6.99 3.51
C TYR A 84 4.39 -7.85 2.96
N MET A 85 3.57 -8.41 3.84
CA MET A 85 2.42 -9.22 3.48
C MET A 85 1.15 -8.59 4.02
N GLU A 86 0.18 -8.41 3.16
CA GLU A 86 -1.11 -7.83 3.51
C GLU A 86 -2.24 -8.81 3.25
N GLY A 87 -3.03 -9.06 4.24
CA GLY A 87 -4.29 -9.80 4.14
C GLY A 87 -5.49 -8.86 4.25
N CYS A 88 -6.47 -9.00 3.35
CA CYS A 88 -7.69 -8.21 3.39
C CYS A 88 -8.91 -9.11 3.22
N THR A 89 -9.92 -8.92 4.07
CA THR A 89 -11.18 -9.67 3.99
C THR A 89 -12.39 -8.82 4.36
N ALA A 90 -13.56 -9.24 3.87
CA ALA A 90 -14.85 -8.76 4.35
C ALA A 90 -15.83 -9.93 4.40
N PRO A 91 -16.71 -10.01 5.41
CA PRO A 91 -17.84 -10.92 5.38
C PRO A 91 -18.87 -10.49 4.34
N GLN A 92 -19.81 -11.36 4.02
CA GLN A 92 -20.94 -11.03 3.17
C GLN A 92 -21.93 -10.16 3.95
N PHE A 93 -22.21 -8.98 3.44
CA PHE A 93 -23.28 -8.09 3.89
C PHE A 93 -24.37 -7.99 2.84
N GLU A 94 -25.54 -7.49 3.20
CA GLU A 94 -26.65 -7.26 2.26
C GLU A 94 -26.37 -6.05 1.35
N THR A 95 -25.67 -5.05 1.87
CA THR A 95 -25.33 -3.83 1.15
C THR A 95 -23.95 -3.89 0.50
N SER A 96 -23.76 -3.13 -0.57
CA SER A 96 -22.47 -2.99 -1.22
C SER A 96 -21.51 -2.16 -0.36
N THR A 97 -20.24 -2.57 -0.35
CA THR A 97 -19.18 -1.93 0.43
C THR A 97 -18.05 -1.50 -0.49
N LEU A 98 -17.53 -0.30 -0.28
CA LEU A 98 -16.37 0.21 -1.00
C LEU A 98 -15.09 0.00 -0.19
N HIS A 99 -14.13 -0.70 -0.79
CA HIS A 99 -12.74 -0.71 -0.36
C HIS A 99 -11.93 0.16 -1.34
N SER A 100 -11.34 1.24 -0.85
CA SER A 100 -10.49 2.13 -1.65
C SER A 100 -9.17 2.31 -0.94
N ALA A 101 -8.16 1.58 -1.39
CA ALA A 101 -6.82 1.63 -0.83
C ALA A 101 -5.84 2.35 -1.76
N VAL A 102 -4.86 3.03 -1.15
CA VAL A 102 -3.70 3.60 -1.83
C VAL A 102 -2.44 3.03 -1.21
N VAL A 103 -1.55 2.47 -2.04
CA VAL A 103 -0.27 1.91 -1.60
C VAL A 103 0.87 2.58 -2.35
N GLU A 104 1.72 3.26 -1.60
CA GLU A 104 2.93 3.92 -2.10
C GLU A 104 4.17 3.19 -1.60
N LEU A 105 5.03 2.73 -2.51
CA LEU A 105 6.31 2.11 -2.19
C LEU A 105 7.45 2.99 -2.67
N VAL A 106 8.46 3.19 -1.83
CA VAL A 106 9.68 3.93 -2.17
C VAL A 106 10.87 3.03 -1.87
N ALA A 107 11.55 2.59 -2.92
CA ALA A 107 12.80 1.84 -2.83
C ALA A 107 13.96 2.76 -3.23
N LEU A 108 14.74 3.21 -2.25
CA LEU A 108 15.92 4.04 -2.49
C LEU A 108 17.04 3.19 -3.10
N LYS A 109 18.19 3.78 -3.35
CA LYS A 109 19.30 3.14 -4.07
C LYS A 109 19.65 1.75 -3.50
N GLY A 110 19.60 0.72 -4.36
CA GLY A 110 19.91 -0.66 -4.00
C GLY A 110 18.94 -1.35 -3.05
N ALA A 111 17.82 -0.70 -2.70
CA ALA A 111 16.82 -1.27 -1.82
C ALA A 111 15.94 -2.31 -2.53
N LYS A 112 15.37 -3.24 -1.75
CA LYS A 112 14.46 -4.27 -2.27
C LYS A 112 13.19 -4.32 -1.45
N ILE A 113 12.06 -4.22 -2.12
CA ILE A 113 10.73 -4.36 -1.52
C ILE A 113 9.98 -5.49 -2.23
N GLN A 114 9.56 -6.48 -1.48
CA GLN A 114 8.58 -7.45 -1.95
C GLN A 114 7.27 -7.20 -1.21
N TYR A 115 6.22 -6.89 -1.96
CA TYR A 115 4.88 -6.65 -1.42
C TYR A 115 3.95 -7.76 -1.87
N VAL A 116 3.42 -8.49 -0.91
CA VAL A 116 2.50 -9.61 -1.14
C VAL A 116 1.12 -9.24 -0.63
N THR A 117 0.10 -9.39 -1.46
CA THR A 117 -1.29 -9.18 -1.03
C THR A 117 -2.09 -10.48 -1.21
N VAL A 118 -2.84 -10.83 -0.19
CA VAL A 118 -3.86 -11.88 -0.28
C VAL A 118 -5.21 -11.26 0.10
N GLN A 119 -6.07 -11.07 -0.88
CA GLN A 119 -7.39 -10.48 -0.69
C GLN A 119 -8.47 -11.53 -0.94
N ASN A 120 -9.38 -11.68 0.02
CA ASN A 120 -10.53 -12.55 -0.09
C ASN A 120 -11.80 -11.75 0.29
N TRP A 121 -12.42 -11.18 -0.73
CA TRP A 121 -13.57 -10.31 -0.59
C TRP A 121 -14.87 -11.04 -0.89
N SER A 122 -15.92 -10.70 -0.18
CA SER A 122 -17.28 -11.11 -0.55
C SER A 122 -17.75 -10.40 -1.83
N SER A 123 -18.75 -10.96 -2.48
CA SER A 123 -19.24 -10.49 -3.80
C SER A 123 -19.89 -9.10 -3.78
N ASN A 124 -20.20 -8.55 -2.62
CA ASN A 124 -20.76 -7.21 -2.45
C ASN A 124 -19.67 -6.11 -2.31
N VAL A 125 -18.38 -6.45 -2.37
CA VAL A 125 -17.29 -5.49 -2.23
C VAL A 125 -16.86 -4.95 -3.59
N PHE A 126 -16.81 -3.62 -3.70
CA PHE A 126 -16.11 -2.90 -4.78
C PHE A 126 -14.68 -2.60 -4.33
N ASN A 127 -13.72 -3.28 -4.93
CA ASN A 127 -12.31 -3.23 -4.53
C ASN A 127 -11.51 -2.32 -5.48
N MET A 128 -11.38 -1.04 -5.12
CA MET A 128 -10.78 0.02 -5.94
C MET A 128 -9.41 0.44 -5.38
N VAL A 129 -8.34 -0.19 -5.86
CA VAL A 129 -7.00 -0.06 -5.28
C VAL A 129 -6.03 0.56 -6.26
N THR A 130 -5.33 1.61 -5.82
CA THR A 130 -4.23 2.21 -6.56
C THR A 130 -2.91 1.86 -5.88
N LYS A 131 -2.01 1.17 -6.60
CA LYS A 131 -0.69 0.78 -6.09
C LYS A 131 0.40 1.33 -6.99
N ARG A 132 1.41 2.01 -6.42
CA ARG A 132 2.55 2.48 -7.20
C ARG A 132 3.84 2.44 -6.39
N GLY A 133 4.89 1.96 -7.03
CA GLY A 133 6.24 1.97 -6.51
C GLY A 133 7.12 2.96 -7.25
N LEU A 134 8.11 3.50 -6.54
CA LEU A 134 9.19 4.29 -7.07
C LEU A 134 10.50 3.54 -6.80
N ALA A 135 11.17 3.06 -7.86
CA ALA A 135 12.44 2.35 -7.76
C ALA A 135 13.59 3.25 -8.23
N MET A 136 14.53 3.54 -7.32
CA MET A 136 15.73 4.32 -7.61
C MET A 136 16.85 3.43 -8.18
N GLU A 137 18.06 3.95 -8.31
CA GLU A 137 19.22 3.22 -8.88
C GLU A 137 19.44 1.87 -8.17
N ASP A 138 19.57 0.79 -8.94
CA ASP A 138 19.79 -0.59 -8.47
C ASP A 138 18.68 -1.13 -7.55
N ALA A 139 17.56 -0.41 -7.40
CA ALA A 139 16.45 -0.86 -6.54
C ALA A 139 15.54 -1.86 -7.25
N GLU A 140 14.87 -2.69 -6.44
CA GLU A 140 13.92 -3.69 -6.91
C GLU A 140 12.61 -3.57 -6.16
N ILE A 141 11.48 -3.54 -6.89
CA ILE A 141 10.14 -3.66 -6.31
C ILE A 141 9.42 -4.82 -6.98
N ARG A 142 8.92 -5.75 -6.16
CA ARG A 142 8.17 -6.90 -6.61
C ARG A 142 6.77 -6.90 -6.02
N TRP A 143 5.76 -6.90 -6.91
CA TRP A 143 4.36 -7.07 -6.54
C TRP A 143 3.94 -8.54 -6.71
N ILE A 144 3.30 -9.10 -5.69
CA ILE A 144 2.65 -10.41 -5.75
C ILE A 144 1.23 -10.24 -5.23
N ASP A 145 0.25 -10.38 -6.10
CA ASP A 145 -1.15 -10.14 -5.78
C ASP A 145 -2.00 -11.40 -6.00
N CYS A 146 -2.67 -11.84 -4.93
CA CYS A 146 -3.70 -12.86 -4.99
C CYS A 146 -5.04 -12.20 -4.65
N ASN A 147 -5.97 -12.17 -5.61
CA ASN A 147 -7.29 -11.58 -5.43
C ASN A 147 -8.35 -12.64 -5.65
N ILE A 148 -9.17 -12.84 -4.63
CA ILE A 148 -10.27 -13.81 -4.62
C ILE A 148 -11.55 -13.04 -4.29
N GLY A 149 -12.64 -13.33 -5.00
CA GLY A 149 -13.94 -12.71 -4.77
C GLY A 149 -14.01 -11.27 -5.28
N SER A 150 -14.75 -10.43 -4.55
CA SER A 150 -15.27 -9.10 -4.90
C SER A 150 -16.31 -9.09 -6.03
N GLY A 151 -17.24 -8.13 -5.99
CA GLY A 151 -18.17 -7.87 -7.08
C GLY A 151 -17.49 -7.17 -8.26
N LEU A 152 -16.53 -6.31 -7.96
CA LEU A 152 -15.70 -5.64 -8.95
C LEU A 152 -14.32 -5.33 -8.33
N THR A 153 -13.26 -5.73 -9.00
CA THR A 153 -11.90 -5.30 -8.66
C THR A 153 -11.34 -4.43 -9.78
N MET A 154 -10.90 -3.22 -9.41
CA MET A 154 -10.07 -2.36 -10.22
C MET A 154 -8.75 -2.12 -9.51
N LYS A 155 -7.67 -2.73 -10.00
CA LYS A 155 -6.37 -2.73 -9.35
C LYS A 155 -5.26 -2.70 -10.40
N TYR A 156 -4.41 -1.70 -10.34
CA TYR A 156 -3.31 -1.55 -11.29
C TYR A 156 -2.00 -1.22 -10.57
N PRO A 157 -1.29 -2.26 -10.11
CA PRO A 157 0.06 -2.06 -9.57
C PRO A 157 1.00 -1.60 -10.70
N ALA A 158 1.84 -0.62 -10.39
CA ALA A 158 2.85 -0.12 -11.31
C ALA A 158 4.13 0.24 -10.56
N VAL A 159 5.25 0.28 -11.26
CA VAL A 159 6.54 0.77 -10.74
C VAL A 159 7.11 1.79 -11.71
N VAL A 160 7.45 2.96 -11.17
CA VAL A 160 8.21 3.99 -11.89
C VAL A 160 9.70 3.71 -11.67
N LEU A 161 10.40 3.34 -12.74
CA LEU A 161 11.83 3.07 -12.71
C LEU A 161 12.60 4.37 -12.93
N LYS A 162 13.16 4.96 -11.88
CA LYS A 162 13.84 6.27 -11.91
C LYS A 162 15.36 6.19 -11.99
N GLY A 163 15.94 5.07 -11.66
CA GLY A 163 17.39 4.91 -11.64
C GLY A 163 17.90 3.87 -12.62
N ARG A 164 19.20 3.89 -12.90
CA ARG A 164 19.86 2.85 -13.69
C ARG A 164 19.66 1.49 -13.00
N ARG A 165 19.41 0.44 -13.77
CA ARG A 165 19.21 -0.94 -13.28
C ARG A 165 18.07 -1.12 -12.27
N ALA A 166 17.17 -0.14 -12.14
CA ALA A 166 15.93 -0.32 -11.38
C ALA A 166 15.03 -1.38 -12.03
N ARG A 167 14.33 -2.19 -11.24
CA ARG A 167 13.48 -3.28 -11.73
C ARG A 167 12.35 -3.62 -10.77
#